data_726d23e57f87c38deebf0b787e14969e
#
_entry.id   726d23e57f87c38deebf0b787e14969e
#
_cell.length_a   1.000
_cell.length_b   1.000
_cell.length_c   1.000
_cell.angle_alpha   90.00
_cell.angle_beta   90.00
_cell.angle_gamma   90.00
#
_symmetry.space_group_name_H-M   'P 1'
#
loop_
_entity.id
_entity.type
_entity.pdbx_description
1 polymer ?
#
loop_
_entity_poly.entity_id
_entity_poly.type
_entity_poly.pdbx_seq_one_letter_code
_entity_poly.pdbx_strand_id
1 'polypeptide(L)'
;MSTPTDSKASRPTAEIVESCPPHSPLSGPGGEAWFGLVHTHAALVRKVDAELAARHRLSLSAFELLGRLSVAPNDGSLSVTDLARQVVISPSRVSRVVDELGRGGYVERRSCSTDARVSYVVITEAGRDLLADCSSTFDEAIARNFLEPLSPEEVAQLGAIWDKLLAASRA
;
A
#
# COMPACT_ATOMS: atom_id res chain seq x y z
N MET A 1 51.19 11.91 1.50
CA MET A 1 50.01 12.04 2.37
C MET A 1 48.89 12.55 1.48
N SER A 2 48.08 11.62 0.92
CA SER A 2 46.97 11.95 0.04
C SER A 2 45.68 11.83 0.85
N THR A 3 44.96 12.93 1.00
CA THR A 3 43.66 12.99 1.64
C THR A 3 42.65 12.21 0.78
N PRO A 4 41.79 11.34 1.35
CA PRO A 4 40.70 10.74 0.60
C PRO A 4 39.66 11.83 0.31
N THR A 5 39.41 12.04 -0.98
CA THR A 5 38.29 12.84 -1.46
C THR A 5 37.01 12.09 -1.10
N ASP A 6 36.35 12.57 -0.06
CA ASP A 6 35.01 12.11 0.34
C ASP A 6 34.04 12.47 -0.79
N SER A 7 33.78 11.50 -1.67
CA SER A 7 32.75 11.61 -2.69
C SER A 7 31.40 11.62 -1.97
N LYS A 8 30.93 12.83 -1.68
CA LYS A 8 29.59 13.09 -1.14
C LYS A 8 28.58 12.70 -2.21
N ALA A 9 28.29 11.38 -2.28
CA ALA A 9 27.17 10.89 -3.09
C ALA A 9 25.94 11.65 -2.63
N SER A 10 25.37 12.46 -3.51
CA SER A 10 24.17 13.25 -3.23
C SER A 10 23.06 12.29 -2.81
N ARG A 11 22.54 12.49 -1.60
CA ARG A 11 21.42 11.69 -1.07
C ARG A 11 20.17 12.09 -1.85
N PRO A 12 19.43 11.16 -2.49
CA PRO A 12 18.28 11.49 -3.34
C PRO A 12 17.23 12.36 -2.65
N THR A 13 17.05 12.19 -1.33
CA THR A 13 16.14 13.00 -0.53
C THR A 13 16.66 14.42 -0.25
N ALA A 14 17.97 14.62 -0.20
CA ALA A 14 18.57 15.94 0.04
C ALA A 14 18.29 16.93 -1.11
N GLU A 15 18.34 16.47 -2.37
CA GLU A 15 18.05 17.30 -3.54
C GLU A 15 16.61 17.84 -3.52
N ILE A 16 15.66 17.06 -3.02
CA ILE A 16 14.25 17.47 -2.90
C ILE A 16 14.10 18.51 -1.79
N VAL A 17 14.80 18.35 -0.68
CA VAL A 17 14.73 19.25 0.49
C VAL A 17 15.36 20.61 0.19
N GLU A 18 16.40 20.68 -0.65
CA GLU A 18 17.02 21.94 -1.06
C GLU A 18 16.05 22.91 -1.76
N SER A 19 14.94 22.41 -2.30
CA SER A 19 13.88 23.23 -2.89
C SER A 19 12.92 23.88 -1.86
N CYS A 20 13.02 23.51 -0.59
CA CYS A 20 12.17 24.03 0.48
C CYS A 20 12.65 25.40 0.98
N PRO A 21 11.74 26.33 1.36
CA PRO A 21 12.14 27.59 1.99
C PRO A 21 12.98 27.34 3.25
N PRO A 22 14.04 28.14 3.49
CA PRO A 22 15.02 27.87 4.58
C PRO A 22 14.43 27.90 5.99
N HIS A 23 13.24 28.44 6.19
CA HIS A 23 12.52 28.46 7.48
C HIS A 23 11.35 27.47 7.54
N SER A 24 11.20 26.60 6.54
CA SER A 24 10.18 25.55 6.54
C SER A 24 10.54 24.47 7.57
N PRO A 25 9.56 23.92 8.33
CA PRO A 25 9.77 22.74 9.15
C PRO A 25 10.16 21.51 8.32
N LEU A 26 10.03 21.60 6.99
CA LEU A 26 10.45 20.59 6.02
C LEU A 26 11.89 20.81 5.51
N SER A 27 12.63 21.81 6.02
CA SER A 27 14.07 21.93 5.76
C SER A 27 14.88 20.99 6.69
N GLY A 28 15.97 20.42 6.18
CA GLY A 28 16.84 19.53 6.96
C GLY A 28 16.23 18.11 7.18
N PRO A 29 16.63 17.43 8.28
CA PRO A 29 16.31 16.01 8.53
C PRO A 29 14.79 15.69 8.53
N GLY A 30 13.96 16.62 8.99
CA GLY A 30 12.50 16.46 8.98
C GLY A 30 11.93 16.40 7.56
N GLY A 31 12.43 17.24 6.66
CA GLY A 31 12.07 17.21 5.25
C GLY A 31 12.58 15.94 4.55
N GLU A 32 13.82 15.54 4.81
CA GLU A 32 14.36 14.29 4.27
C GLU A 32 13.48 13.09 4.66
N ALA A 33 13.05 13.01 5.92
CA ALA A 33 12.19 11.94 6.39
C ALA A 33 10.80 11.96 5.71
N TRP A 34 10.18 13.15 5.61
CA TRP A 34 8.87 13.30 4.97
C TRP A 34 8.89 12.97 3.47
N PHE A 35 9.79 13.62 2.73
CA PHE A 35 9.86 13.38 1.28
C PHE A 35 10.37 11.97 0.97
N GLY A 36 11.27 11.41 1.79
CA GLY A 36 11.70 10.02 1.71
C GLY A 36 10.52 9.06 1.81
N LEU A 37 9.64 9.26 2.79
CA LEU A 37 8.41 8.47 2.95
C LEU A 37 7.52 8.56 1.70
N VAL A 38 7.19 9.79 1.25
CA VAL A 38 6.26 10.01 0.14
C VAL A 38 6.80 9.43 -1.17
N HIS A 39 8.07 9.70 -1.49
CA HIS A 39 8.68 9.23 -2.74
C HIS A 39 8.91 7.72 -2.74
N THR A 40 9.37 7.17 -1.61
CA THR A 40 9.57 5.72 -1.47
C THR A 40 8.24 4.99 -1.60
N HIS A 41 7.20 5.43 -0.89
CA HIS A 41 5.86 4.85 -1.03
C HIS A 41 5.38 4.87 -2.48
N ALA A 42 5.45 6.01 -3.16
CA ALA A 42 5.01 6.11 -4.55
C ALA A 42 5.83 5.20 -5.51
N ALA A 43 7.12 5.04 -5.26
CA ALA A 43 7.98 4.18 -6.06
C ALA A 43 7.67 2.70 -5.84
N LEU A 44 7.50 2.27 -4.58
CA LEU A 44 7.17 0.90 -4.21
C LEU A 44 5.80 0.48 -4.76
N VAL A 45 4.77 1.32 -4.55
CA VAL A 45 3.41 1.07 -5.07
C VAL A 45 3.43 0.86 -6.58
N ARG A 46 4.15 1.72 -7.34
CA ARG A 46 4.25 1.55 -8.81
C ARG A 46 4.92 0.25 -9.22
N LYS A 47 5.99 -0.17 -8.52
CA LYS A 47 6.71 -1.40 -8.84
C LYS A 47 5.85 -2.63 -8.57
N VAL A 48 5.22 -2.71 -7.40
CA VAL A 48 4.36 -3.83 -7.00
C VAL A 48 3.14 -3.92 -7.93
N ASP A 49 2.50 -2.78 -8.21
CA ASP A 49 1.35 -2.71 -9.13
C ASP A 49 1.73 -3.21 -10.55
N ALA A 50 2.88 -2.79 -11.06
CA ALA A 50 3.37 -3.22 -12.37
C ALA A 50 3.64 -4.74 -12.43
N GLU A 51 4.18 -5.34 -11.38
CA GLU A 51 4.43 -6.78 -11.32
C GLU A 51 3.15 -7.61 -11.24
N LEU A 52 2.20 -7.20 -10.40
CA LEU A 52 0.88 -7.82 -10.32
C LEU A 52 0.12 -7.69 -11.64
N ALA A 53 0.15 -6.52 -12.26
CA ALA A 53 -0.51 -6.29 -13.54
C ALA A 53 0.11 -7.14 -14.66
N ALA A 54 1.43 -7.26 -14.70
CA ALA A 54 2.15 -8.02 -15.74
C ALA A 54 1.90 -9.53 -15.64
N ARG A 55 1.89 -10.10 -14.44
CA ARG A 55 1.78 -11.54 -14.22
C ARG A 55 0.33 -12.01 -14.09
N HIS A 56 -0.53 -11.22 -13.46
CA HIS A 56 -1.90 -11.63 -13.07
C HIS A 56 -2.99 -10.74 -13.67
N ARG A 57 -2.66 -9.66 -14.38
CA ARG A 57 -3.62 -8.64 -14.85
C ARG A 57 -4.46 -8.03 -13.72
N LEU A 58 -3.90 -8.00 -12.53
CA LEU A 58 -4.53 -7.49 -11.32
C LEU A 58 -3.80 -6.26 -10.83
N SER A 59 -4.54 -5.19 -10.49
CA SER A 59 -3.93 -4.02 -9.84
C SER A 59 -3.64 -4.28 -8.37
N LEU A 60 -2.64 -3.59 -7.80
CA LEU A 60 -2.36 -3.65 -6.36
C LEU A 60 -3.61 -3.31 -5.52
N SER A 61 -4.40 -2.31 -5.94
CA SER A 61 -5.65 -1.97 -5.26
C SER A 61 -6.65 -3.12 -5.26
N ALA A 62 -6.76 -3.89 -6.35
CA ALA A 62 -7.64 -5.05 -6.41
C ALA A 62 -7.13 -6.20 -5.53
N PHE A 63 -5.81 -6.44 -5.52
CA PHE A 63 -5.16 -7.40 -4.63
C PHE A 63 -5.44 -7.07 -3.16
N GLU A 64 -5.24 -5.81 -2.76
CA GLU A 64 -5.52 -5.35 -1.38
C GLU A 64 -6.99 -5.51 -1.00
N LEU A 65 -7.94 -5.21 -1.90
CA LEU A 65 -9.36 -5.42 -1.65
C LEU A 65 -9.70 -6.89 -1.43
N LEU A 66 -9.19 -7.78 -2.28
CA LEU A 66 -9.36 -9.23 -2.11
C LEU A 66 -8.75 -9.71 -0.79
N GLY A 67 -7.57 -9.22 -0.42
CA GLY A 67 -6.92 -9.52 0.85
C GLY A 67 -7.77 -9.09 2.05
N ARG A 68 -8.38 -7.89 2.02
CA ARG A 68 -9.27 -7.43 3.09
C ARG A 68 -10.54 -8.27 3.19
N LEU A 69 -11.11 -8.63 2.06
CA LEU A 69 -12.30 -9.49 2.03
C LEU A 69 -11.98 -10.91 2.51
N SER A 70 -10.81 -11.46 2.19
CA SER A 70 -10.46 -12.84 2.57
C SER A 70 -10.37 -13.07 4.07
N VAL A 71 -10.02 -12.03 4.84
CA VAL A 71 -9.92 -12.06 6.32
C VAL A 71 -11.11 -11.40 7.01
N ALA A 72 -12.10 -10.94 6.25
CA ALA A 72 -13.28 -10.30 6.81
C ALA A 72 -14.18 -11.30 7.53
N PRO A 73 -14.89 -10.89 8.60
CA PRO A 73 -15.92 -11.71 9.23
C PRO A 73 -17.06 -12.03 8.25
N ASN A 74 -18.00 -12.91 8.64
CA ASN A 74 -19.17 -13.25 7.85
C ASN A 74 -18.83 -13.78 6.45
N ASP A 75 -17.96 -14.77 6.38
CA ASP A 75 -17.56 -15.48 5.15
C ASP A 75 -16.91 -14.58 4.09
N GLY A 76 -16.20 -13.54 4.52
CA GLY A 76 -15.50 -12.64 3.60
C GLY A 76 -16.41 -11.53 3.05
N SER A 77 -17.30 -11.02 3.88
CA SER A 77 -18.28 -9.98 3.53
C SER A 77 -18.00 -8.66 4.23
N LEU A 78 -17.89 -7.57 3.49
CA LEU A 78 -17.79 -6.20 4.00
C LEU A 78 -18.75 -5.27 3.23
N SER A 79 -19.29 -4.26 3.92
CA SER A 79 -19.96 -3.17 3.20
C SER A 79 -18.92 -2.38 2.38
N VAL A 80 -19.36 -1.79 1.26
CA VAL A 80 -18.46 -0.92 0.44
C VAL A 80 -17.87 0.21 1.28
N THR A 81 -18.64 0.73 2.24
CA THR A 81 -18.20 1.79 3.15
C THR A 81 -17.11 1.29 4.11
N ASP A 82 -17.28 0.11 4.71
CA ASP A 82 -16.29 -0.45 5.64
C ASP A 82 -15.03 -0.88 4.89
N LEU A 83 -15.18 -1.41 3.67
CA LEU A 83 -14.05 -1.71 2.81
C LEU A 83 -13.24 -0.44 2.47
N ALA A 84 -13.92 0.66 2.14
CA ALA A 84 -13.26 1.94 1.88
C ALA A 84 -12.50 2.52 3.08
N ARG A 85 -12.92 2.19 4.31
CA ARG A 85 -12.21 2.61 5.54
C ARG A 85 -10.95 1.78 5.82
N GLN A 86 -10.84 0.59 5.23
CA GLN A 86 -9.75 -0.34 5.49
C GLN A 86 -8.63 -0.29 4.46
N VAL A 87 -8.81 0.44 3.37
CA VAL A 87 -7.84 0.58 2.28
C VAL A 87 -7.39 2.02 2.09
N VAL A 88 -6.18 2.21 1.55
CA VAL A 88 -5.55 3.53 1.38
C VAL A 88 -5.87 4.10 -0.01
N ILE A 89 -7.13 3.98 -0.45
CA ILE A 89 -7.61 4.56 -1.72
C ILE A 89 -8.95 5.27 -1.52
N SER A 90 -9.29 6.18 -2.41
CA SER A 90 -10.55 6.93 -2.30
C SER A 90 -11.80 6.05 -2.44
N PRO A 91 -12.93 6.37 -1.80
CA PRO A 91 -14.18 5.61 -1.90
C PRO A 91 -14.65 5.40 -3.35
N SER A 92 -14.47 6.41 -4.22
CA SER A 92 -14.80 6.30 -5.64
C SER A 92 -13.92 5.28 -6.38
N ARG A 93 -12.65 5.14 -5.98
CA ARG A 93 -11.75 4.14 -6.52
C ARG A 93 -12.13 2.75 -6.00
N VAL A 94 -12.48 2.60 -4.72
CA VAL A 94 -12.99 1.33 -4.16
C VAL A 94 -14.17 0.83 -4.99
N SER A 95 -15.18 1.68 -5.26
CA SER A 95 -16.35 1.28 -6.05
C SER A 95 -15.96 0.76 -7.44
N ARG A 96 -15.04 1.46 -8.13
CA ARG A 96 -14.55 1.04 -9.45
C ARG A 96 -13.82 -0.30 -9.41
N VAL A 97 -12.94 -0.50 -8.44
CA VAL A 97 -12.21 -1.76 -8.27
C VAL A 97 -13.16 -2.91 -7.93
N VAL A 98 -14.17 -2.68 -7.08
CA VAL A 98 -15.21 -3.67 -6.79
C VAL A 98 -16.00 -4.05 -8.06
N ASP A 99 -16.33 -3.07 -8.92
CA ASP A 99 -17.01 -3.34 -10.18
C ASP A 99 -16.12 -4.12 -11.18
N GLU A 100 -14.82 -3.84 -11.20
CA GLU A 100 -13.83 -4.60 -12.00
C GLU A 100 -13.71 -6.04 -11.51
N LEU A 101 -13.57 -6.25 -10.21
CA LEU A 101 -13.52 -7.58 -9.60
C LEU A 101 -14.84 -8.35 -9.79
N GLY A 102 -15.97 -7.66 -9.70
CA GLY A 102 -17.30 -8.25 -9.97
C GLY A 102 -17.48 -8.71 -11.41
N ARG A 103 -17.00 -7.92 -12.39
CA ARG A 103 -17.00 -8.33 -13.80
C ARG A 103 -16.09 -9.54 -14.07
N GLY A 104 -15.02 -9.70 -13.29
CA GLY A 104 -14.16 -10.88 -13.32
C GLY A 104 -14.71 -12.09 -12.55
N GLY A 105 -15.82 -11.95 -11.82
CA GLY A 105 -16.39 -13.03 -11.01
C GLY A 105 -15.64 -13.28 -9.69
N TYR A 106 -14.74 -12.40 -9.29
CA TYR A 106 -13.89 -12.55 -8.08
C TYR A 106 -14.59 -12.05 -6.81
N VAL A 107 -15.58 -11.19 -6.97
CA VAL A 107 -16.46 -10.74 -5.88
C VAL A 107 -17.91 -10.71 -6.35
N GLU A 108 -18.84 -10.80 -5.39
CA GLU A 108 -20.26 -10.62 -5.60
C GLU A 108 -20.78 -9.44 -4.78
N ARG A 109 -21.78 -8.71 -5.31
CA ARG A 109 -22.55 -7.74 -4.54
C ARG A 109 -23.81 -8.39 -4.00
N ARG A 110 -24.04 -8.23 -2.69
CA ARG A 110 -25.26 -8.69 -2.03
C ARG A 110 -25.94 -7.50 -1.37
N SER A 111 -27.23 -7.33 -1.63
CA SER A 111 -28.04 -6.32 -0.95
C SER A 111 -28.33 -6.77 0.48
N CYS A 112 -28.33 -5.83 1.43
CA CYS A 112 -28.77 -6.12 2.77
C CYS A 112 -30.29 -6.44 2.75
N SER A 113 -30.71 -7.50 3.44
CA SER A 113 -32.11 -7.89 3.51
C SER A 113 -32.96 -6.92 4.34
N THR A 114 -32.35 -6.14 5.21
CA THR A 114 -33.02 -5.20 6.13
C THR A 114 -32.88 -3.74 5.68
N ASP A 115 -31.88 -3.39 4.87
CA ASP A 115 -31.69 -2.04 4.34
C ASP A 115 -31.11 -2.10 2.92
N ALA A 116 -31.95 -1.85 1.92
CA ALA A 116 -31.57 -1.85 0.51
C ALA A 116 -30.51 -0.79 0.13
N ARG A 117 -30.19 0.17 1.02
CA ARG A 117 -29.14 1.16 0.82
C ARG A 117 -27.74 0.59 1.14
N VAL A 118 -27.69 -0.52 1.85
CA VAL A 118 -26.42 -1.18 2.21
C VAL A 118 -26.12 -2.28 1.20
N SER A 119 -24.99 -2.18 0.54
CA SER A 119 -24.47 -3.21 -0.36
C SER A 119 -23.22 -3.82 0.26
N TYR A 120 -23.23 -5.13 0.41
CA TYR A 120 -22.09 -5.93 0.82
C TYR A 120 -21.33 -6.43 -0.40
N VAL A 121 -20.00 -6.49 -0.27
CA VAL A 121 -19.11 -7.15 -1.22
C VAL A 121 -18.62 -8.43 -0.57
N VAL A 122 -18.76 -9.54 -1.27
CA VAL A 122 -18.37 -10.88 -0.80
C VAL A 122 -17.33 -11.44 -1.75
N ILE A 123 -16.22 -11.96 -1.23
CA ILE A 123 -15.22 -12.65 -2.04
C ILE A 123 -15.76 -14.02 -2.47
N THR A 124 -15.60 -14.36 -3.74
CA THR A 124 -15.95 -15.68 -4.28
C THR A 124 -14.78 -16.68 -4.08
N GLU A 125 -15.01 -17.96 -4.36
CA GLU A 125 -13.95 -18.97 -4.40
C GLU A 125 -12.89 -18.60 -5.45
N ALA A 126 -13.30 -18.22 -6.66
CA ALA A 126 -12.40 -17.73 -7.70
C ALA A 126 -11.59 -16.49 -7.26
N GLY A 127 -12.17 -15.61 -6.43
CA GLY A 127 -11.45 -14.49 -5.85
C GLY A 127 -10.39 -14.90 -4.82
N ARG A 128 -10.65 -15.95 -4.03
CA ARG A 128 -9.69 -16.53 -3.10
C ARG A 128 -8.54 -17.22 -3.82
N ASP A 129 -8.84 -17.96 -4.87
CA ASP A 129 -7.84 -18.61 -5.72
C ASP A 129 -6.93 -17.59 -6.38
N LEU A 130 -7.50 -16.53 -6.98
CA LEU A 130 -6.73 -15.44 -7.57
C LEU A 130 -5.82 -14.76 -6.54
N LEU A 131 -6.33 -14.49 -5.33
CA LEU A 131 -5.54 -13.91 -4.23
C LEU A 131 -4.36 -14.80 -3.86
N ALA A 132 -4.58 -16.11 -3.74
CA ALA A 132 -3.53 -17.09 -3.44
C ALA A 132 -2.46 -17.11 -4.54
N ASP A 133 -2.86 -17.15 -5.81
CA ASP A 133 -1.95 -17.13 -6.96
C ASP A 133 -1.11 -15.85 -7.03
N CYS A 134 -1.67 -14.71 -6.60
CA CYS A 134 -0.96 -13.42 -6.62
C CYS A 134 -0.04 -13.22 -5.41
N SER A 135 -0.25 -13.96 -4.31
CA SER A 135 0.45 -13.70 -3.04
C SER A 135 1.97 -13.86 -3.17
N SER A 136 2.46 -14.90 -3.86
CA SER A 136 3.90 -15.09 -4.07
C SER A 136 4.53 -13.93 -4.87
N THR A 137 3.83 -13.44 -5.90
CA THR A 137 4.30 -12.30 -6.70
C THR A 137 4.38 -11.02 -5.84
N PHE A 138 3.36 -10.79 -5.00
CA PHE A 138 3.35 -9.66 -4.08
C PHE A 138 4.50 -9.76 -3.06
N ASP A 139 4.67 -10.92 -2.41
CA ASP A 139 5.72 -11.16 -1.41
C ASP A 139 7.12 -10.99 -2.00
N GLU A 140 7.37 -11.56 -3.20
CA GLU A 140 8.63 -11.38 -3.92
C GLU A 140 8.91 -9.92 -4.27
N ALA A 141 7.88 -9.18 -4.69
CA ALA A 141 8.01 -7.76 -5.03
C ALA A 141 8.34 -6.92 -3.80
N ILE A 142 7.70 -7.19 -2.65
CA ILE A 142 8.00 -6.54 -1.37
C ILE A 142 9.40 -6.92 -0.88
N ALA A 143 9.76 -8.20 -0.90
CA ALA A 143 11.08 -8.67 -0.49
C ALA A 143 12.17 -7.91 -1.26
N ARG A 144 12.15 -7.96 -2.58
CA ARG A 144 13.16 -7.38 -3.46
C ARG A 144 13.24 -5.84 -3.39
N ASN A 145 12.08 -5.17 -3.34
CA ASN A 145 12.05 -3.72 -3.48
C ASN A 145 12.05 -2.97 -2.15
N PHE A 146 11.72 -3.63 -1.03
CA PHE A 146 11.59 -2.98 0.27
C PHE A 146 12.44 -3.64 1.36
N LEU A 147 12.48 -4.97 1.47
CA LEU A 147 13.17 -5.63 2.57
C LEU A 147 14.65 -5.84 2.29
N GLU A 148 15.03 -6.37 1.11
CA GLU A 148 16.44 -6.68 0.77
C GLU A 148 17.39 -5.48 0.83
N PRO A 149 16.98 -4.23 0.52
CA PRO A 149 17.86 -3.07 0.68
C PRO A 149 18.16 -2.67 2.13
N LEU A 150 17.48 -3.26 3.12
CA LEU A 150 17.54 -2.91 4.53
C LEU A 150 18.15 -4.05 5.37
N SER A 151 18.93 -3.70 6.40
CA SER A 151 19.32 -4.67 7.41
C SER A 151 18.13 -5.07 8.31
N PRO A 152 18.19 -6.22 9.00
CA PRO A 152 17.16 -6.61 9.97
C PRO A 152 16.92 -5.55 11.05
N GLU A 153 17.97 -4.87 11.50
CA GLU A 153 17.89 -3.80 12.49
C GLU A 153 17.15 -2.57 11.94
N GLU A 154 17.39 -2.20 10.68
CA GLU A 154 16.71 -1.08 10.03
C GLU A 154 15.22 -1.40 9.81
N VAL A 155 14.89 -2.63 9.44
CA VAL A 155 13.48 -3.09 9.34
C VAL A 155 12.78 -2.98 10.69
N ALA A 156 13.42 -3.43 11.78
CA ALA A 156 12.87 -3.32 13.14
C ALA A 156 12.69 -1.86 13.58
N GLN A 157 13.67 -0.99 13.29
CA GLN A 157 13.58 0.45 13.58
C GLN A 157 12.43 1.11 12.81
N LEU A 158 12.25 0.78 11.52
CA LEU A 158 11.13 1.26 10.71
C LEU A 158 9.79 0.83 11.32
N GLY A 159 9.64 -0.42 11.73
CA GLY A 159 8.45 -0.90 12.42
C GLY A 159 8.12 -0.08 13.66
N ALA A 160 9.12 0.15 14.53
CA ALA A 160 8.95 0.96 15.73
C ALA A 160 8.59 2.44 15.43
N ILE A 161 9.07 2.99 14.32
CA ILE A 161 8.70 4.35 13.87
C ILE A 161 7.25 4.38 13.42
N TRP A 162 6.81 3.39 12.63
CA TRP A 162 5.43 3.29 12.18
C TRP A 162 4.45 3.13 13.33
N ASP A 163 4.77 2.33 14.34
CA ASP A 163 3.94 2.18 15.54
C ASP A 163 3.70 3.51 16.26
N LYS A 164 4.75 4.33 16.41
CA LYS A 164 4.64 5.67 17.02
C LYS A 164 3.75 6.61 16.19
N LEU A 165 3.93 6.63 14.86
CA LEU A 165 3.17 7.51 13.99
C LEU A 165 1.70 7.10 13.90
N LEU A 166 1.41 5.79 13.82
CA LEU A 166 0.05 5.27 13.78
C LEU A 166 -0.68 5.47 15.12
N ALA A 167 0.01 5.36 16.26
CA ALA A 167 -0.57 5.68 17.56
C ALA A 167 -0.95 7.17 17.65
N ALA A 168 -0.09 8.06 17.18
CA ALA A 168 -0.36 9.51 17.18
C ALA A 168 -1.53 9.90 16.22
N SER A 169 -1.74 9.15 15.15
CA SER A 169 -2.83 9.43 14.19
C SER A 169 -4.21 8.99 14.66
N ARG A 170 -4.28 8.23 15.76
CA ARG A 170 -5.54 7.73 16.37
C ARG A 170 -5.99 8.56 17.58
N ALA A 171 -5.14 9.47 18.06
CA ALA A 171 -5.43 10.38 19.16
C ALA A 171 -6.16 11.64 18.68
#